data_1824ff74020672ba4ef979b0f0ecaf91
#
_entry.id   1824ff74020672ba4ef979b0f0ecaf91
#
_cell.length_a   1.000
_cell.length_b   1.000
_cell.length_c   1.000
_cell.angle_alpha   90.00
_cell.angle_beta   90.00
_cell.angle_gamma   90.00
#
_symmetry.space_group_name_H-M   'P 1'
#
loop_
_entity.id
_entity.type
_entity.pdbx_description
1 polymer ?
#
loop_
_entity_poly.entity_id
_entity_poly.type
_entity_poly.pdbx_seq_one_letter_code
_entity_poly.pdbx_strand_id
1 'polypeptide(L)'
;SGFANADVILFIIDSIQNWSEQSEQHFQSLISLNKKNFIFVFTKIDLLEGEIKKEFLSEKLDNYQDINYLILEFNKETSSRMAFCESIHNFIKTCKFEEKTPRLWVDRSFTIDGTGKVVTGTASKDLDYENILYNLHNEELQIKEVQSRNQKNDKNDVTKRVALSLKKTNKNFPRRGDLLTNEKINFSNNLFIELNNRDVDRSILRGTLRLFFGTNNA
;
A
#
# COMPACT_ATOMS: atom_id res chain seq x y z
N SER A 1 -5.98 -4.77 3.35
CA SER A 1 -5.27 -4.88 2.05
C SER A 1 -4.74 -3.53 1.52
N GLY A 2 -5.32 -2.38 1.89
CA GLY A 2 -4.90 -1.06 1.37
C GLY A 2 -3.47 -0.67 1.72
N PHE A 3 -3.00 -0.99 2.90
CA PHE A 3 -1.67 -0.64 3.39
C PHE A 3 -0.54 -1.57 2.91
N ALA A 4 -0.87 -2.75 2.37
CA ALA A 4 0.15 -3.69 1.89
C ALA A 4 1.04 -3.08 0.79
N ASN A 5 0.47 -2.27 -0.09
CA ASN A 5 1.16 -1.63 -1.20
C ASN A 5 1.59 -0.18 -0.93
N ALA A 6 1.31 0.36 0.26
CA ALA A 6 1.72 1.71 0.63
C ALA A 6 3.20 1.76 0.97
N ASP A 7 3.89 2.80 0.53
CA ASP A 7 5.30 3.05 0.82
C ASP A 7 5.47 4.00 2.02
N VAL A 8 4.46 4.82 2.29
CA VAL A 8 4.36 5.71 3.46
C VAL A 8 3.01 5.47 4.12
N ILE A 9 3.01 5.29 5.41
CA ILE A 9 1.82 5.04 6.23
C ILE A 9 1.43 6.31 6.96
N LEU A 10 0.23 6.81 6.70
CA LEU A 10 -0.37 7.84 7.51
C LEU A 10 -1.19 7.18 8.62
N PHE A 11 -0.66 7.24 9.84
CA PHE A 11 -1.26 6.62 11.02
C PHE A 11 -1.98 7.69 11.85
N ILE A 12 -3.30 7.65 11.86
CA ILE A 12 -4.12 8.65 12.54
C ILE A 12 -4.40 8.20 13.97
N ILE A 13 -4.10 9.05 14.93
CA ILE A 13 -4.32 8.81 16.36
C ILE A 13 -5.34 9.83 16.87
N ASP A 14 -6.39 9.35 17.48
CA ASP A 14 -7.34 10.16 18.23
C ASP A 14 -6.70 10.55 19.57
N SER A 15 -6.45 11.84 19.81
CA SER A 15 -5.76 12.32 21.01
C SER A 15 -6.54 12.04 22.30
N ILE A 16 -7.84 11.87 22.21
CA ILE A 16 -8.69 11.56 23.39
C ILE A 16 -8.53 10.09 23.78
N GLN A 17 -8.56 9.19 22.78
CA GLN A 17 -8.43 7.75 23.01
C GLN A 17 -6.98 7.30 23.16
N ASN A 18 -6.03 8.12 22.68
CA ASN A 18 -4.61 7.79 22.62
C ASN A 18 -4.33 6.47 21.89
N TRP A 19 -3.25 5.80 22.30
CA TRP A 19 -2.84 4.53 21.72
C TRP A 19 -3.71 3.40 22.29
N SER A 20 -4.67 2.94 21.50
CA SER A 20 -5.58 1.86 21.85
C SER A 20 -4.97 0.48 21.51
N GLU A 21 -5.60 -0.58 22.01
CA GLU A 21 -5.25 -1.95 21.61
C GLU A 21 -5.38 -2.17 20.10
N GLN A 22 -6.39 -1.57 19.47
CA GLN A 22 -6.56 -1.62 18.02
C GLN A 22 -5.43 -0.90 17.30
N SER A 23 -4.95 0.24 17.83
CA SER A 23 -3.78 0.95 17.29
C SER A 23 -2.54 0.04 17.34
N GLU A 24 -2.35 -0.66 18.46
CA GLU A 24 -1.26 -1.63 18.60
C GLU A 24 -1.33 -2.74 17.57
N GLN A 25 -2.47 -3.38 17.41
CA GLN A 25 -2.67 -4.47 16.45
C GLN A 25 -2.41 -4.01 15.02
N HIS A 26 -2.88 -2.81 14.65
CA HIS A 26 -2.62 -2.22 13.33
C HIS A 26 -1.13 -1.93 13.14
N PHE A 27 -0.48 -1.35 14.15
CA PHE A 27 0.93 -1.04 14.08
C PHE A 27 1.78 -2.32 13.93
N GLN A 28 1.54 -3.34 14.75
CA GLN A 28 2.22 -4.63 14.65
C GLN A 28 2.02 -5.29 13.27
N SER A 29 0.82 -5.20 12.72
CA SER A 29 0.54 -5.70 11.36
C SER A 29 1.35 -4.96 10.30
N LEU A 30 1.56 -3.64 10.45
CA LEU A 30 2.37 -2.85 9.53
C LEU A 30 3.86 -3.17 9.66
N ILE A 31 4.35 -3.35 10.88
CA ILE A 31 5.74 -3.80 11.15
C ILE A 31 5.98 -5.18 10.53
N SER A 32 5.06 -6.12 10.71
CA SER A 32 5.13 -7.47 10.13
C SER A 32 5.18 -7.44 8.59
N LEU A 33 4.62 -6.41 7.97
CA LEU A 33 4.72 -6.16 6.52
C LEU A 33 5.96 -5.35 6.12
N ASN A 34 6.93 -5.22 7.02
CA ASN A 34 8.18 -4.47 6.80
C ASN A 34 7.96 -3.02 6.35
N LYS A 35 6.92 -2.35 6.91
CA LYS A 35 6.69 -0.92 6.65
C LYS A 35 7.66 -0.09 7.49
N LYS A 36 8.33 0.86 6.84
CA LYS A 36 9.42 1.63 7.45
C LYS A 36 9.15 3.13 7.55
N ASN A 37 8.25 3.68 6.74
CA ASN A 37 7.99 5.12 6.71
C ASN A 37 6.60 5.41 7.28
N PHE A 38 6.55 6.14 8.39
CA PHE A 38 5.33 6.46 9.12
C PHE A 38 5.17 7.96 9.33
N ILE A 39 3.95 8.45 9.16
CA ILE A 39 3.54 9.78 9.59
C ILE A 39 2.43 9.57 10.61
N PHE A 40 2.71 9.82 11.87
CA PHE A 40 1.72 9.77 12.94
C PHE A 40 1.07 11.12 13.08
N VAL A 41 -0.26 11.17 13.03
CA VAL A 41 -1.03 12.42 13.13
C VAL A 41 -1.98 12.32 14.31
N PHE A 42 -1.73 13.14 15.31
CA PHE A 42 -2.65 13.35 16.41
C PHE A 42 -3.77 14.30 15.98
N THR A 43 -5.00 13.82 16.10
CA THR A 43 -6.21 14.57 15.74
C THR A 43 -7.07 14.82 16.97
N LYS A 44 -8.09 15.71 16.85
CA LYS A 44 -8.98 16.09 17.96
C LYS A 44 -8.25 16.71 19.15
N ILE A 45 -7.13 17.38 18.89
CA ILE A 45 -6.35 18.03 19.94
C ILE A 45 -7.09 19.21 20.57
N ASP A 46 -8.04 19.79 19.86
CA ASP A 46 -8.97 20.83 20.30
C ASP A 46 -9.94 20.35 21.39
N LEU A 47 -10.14 19.05 21.51
CA LEU A 47 -11.03 18.43 22.50
C LEU A 47 -10.26 17.78 23.67
N LEU A 48 -8.92 17.85 23.65
CA LEU A 48 -8.09 17.24 24.66
C LEU A 48 -7.96 18.15 25.88
N GLU A 49 -8.32 17.66 27.06
CA GLU A 49 -8.03 18.30 28.35
C GLU A 49 -6.62 17.87 28.79
N GLY A 50 -5.58 18.62 28.42
CA GLY A 50 -4.19 18.36 28.79
C GLY A 50 -3.23 18.27 27.60
N GLU A 51 -2.05 17.72 27.84
CA GLU A 51 -1.00 17.62 26.84
C GLU A 51 -1.06 16.30 26.04
N ILE A 52 -0.65 16.35 24.80
CA ILE A 52 -0.54 15.18 23.93
C ILE A 52 0.65 14.34 24.41
N LYS A 53 0.44 13.07 24.65
CA LYS A 53 1.49 12.12 25.08
C LYS A 53 2.35 11.66 23.89
N LYS A 54 3.14 12.58 23.28
CA LYS A 54 4.03 12.25 22.16
C LYS A 54 5.24 11.43 22.60
N GLU A 55 5.73 11.67 23.80
CA GLU A 55 6.90 11.01 24.38
C GLU A 55 6.70 9.49 24.41
N PHE A 56 5.52 9.04 24.79
CA PHE A 56 5.17 7.61 24.75
C PHE A 56 5.36 7.00 23.35
N LEU A 57 4.97 7.73 22.29
CA LEU A 57 5.10 7.23 20.93
C LEU A 57 6.57 7.19 20.51
N SER A 58 7.34 8.21 20.85
CA SER A 58 8.78 8.26 20.55
C SER A 58 9.52 7.11 21.24
N GLU A 59 9.32 6.91 22.55
CA GLU A 59 9.90 5.80 23.30
C GLU A 59 9.52 4.43 22.72
N LYS A 60 8.28 4.29 22.27
CA LYS A 60 7.84 3.05 21.62
C LYS A 60 8.55 2.82 20.29
N LEU A 61 8.71 3.86 19.47
CA LEU A 61 9.33 3.77 18.14
C LEU A 61 10.84 3.55 18.22
N ASP A 62 11.50 4.05 19.25
CA ASP A 62 12.94 3.86 19.49
C ASP A 62 13.34 2.37 19.64
N ASN A 63 12.39 1.49 19.96
CA ASN A 63 12.60 0.05 19.95
C ASN A 63 12.72 -0.55 18.53
N TYR A 64 12.45 0.23 17.47
CA TYR A 64 12.48 -0.21 16.08
C TYR A 64 13.52 0.59 15.29
N GLN A 65 14.71 0.03 15.12
CA GLN A 65 15.90 0.71 14.55
C GLN A 65 15.71 1.21 13.10
N ASP A 66 14.79 0.61 12.33
CA ASP A 66 14.63 0.86 10.89
C ASP A 66 13.40 1.71 10.55
N ILE A 67 12.72 2.27 11.55
CA ILE A 67 11.54 3.09 11.31
C ILE A 67 11.94 4.55 11.13
N ASN A 68 11.58 5.11 9.98
CA ASN A 68 11.62 6.53 9.71
C ASN A 68 10.23 7.12 9.98
N TYR A 69 10.14 8.10 10.87
CA TYR A 69 8.85 8.64 11.26
C TYR A 69 8.81 10.15 11.41
N LEU A 70 7.61 10.69 11.25
CA LEU A 70 7.25 12.08 11.53
C LEU A 70 6.01 12.09 12.43
N ILE A 71 6.02 12.92 13.46
CA ILE A 71 4.87 13.12 14.34
C ILE A 71 4.30 14.51 14.07
N LEU A 72 3.02 14.59 13.75
CA LEU A 72 2.28 15.81 13.49
C LEU A 72 1.06 15.93 14.41
N GLU A 73 0.71 17.15 14.72
CA GLU A 73 -0.56 17.50 15.33
C GLU A 73 -1.46 18.17 14.29
N PHE A 74 -2.71 17.83 14.30
CA PHE A 74 -3.70 18.46 13.44
C PHE A 74 -4.88 18.99 14.24
N ASN A 75 -5.05 20.30 14.21
CA ASN A 75 -6.23 21.01 14.72
C ASN A 75 -6.94 21.66 13.54
N LYS A 76 -8.23 21.40 13.41
CA LYS A 76 -9.04 21.88 12.30
C LYS A 76 -9.10 23.41 12.24
N GLU A 77 -9.06 24.07 13.37
CA GLU A 77 -9.24 25.54 13.50
C GLU A 77 -7.92 26.31 13.39
N THR A 78 -6.84 25.76 13.95
CA THR A 78 -5.57 26.49 14.10
C THR A 78 -4.46 25.98 13.18
N SER A 79 -4.55 24.75 12.68
CA SER A 79 -3.52 24.19 11.80
C SER A 79 -3.59 24.79 10.41
N SER A 80 -2.49 25.42 9.96
CA SER A 80 -2.34 25.80 8.57
C SER A 80 -2.27 24.55 7.70
N ARG A 81 -3.25 24.39 6.81
CA ARG A 81 -3.27 23.29 5.84
C ARG A 81 -1.99 23.27 5.00
N MET A 82 -1.46 24.44 4.67
CA MET A 82 -0.27 24.56 3.85
C MET A 82 0.96 24.06 4.58
N ALA A 83 1.17 24.50 5.84
CA ALA A 83 2.28 24.04 6.67
C ALA A 83 2.22 22.54 6.96
N PHE A 84 1.02 21.99 7.18
CA PHE A 84 0.81 20.55 7.36
C PHE A 84 1.20 19.75 6.11
N CYS A 85 0.75 20.18 4.94
CA CYS A 85 1.11 19.53 3.67
C CYS A 85 2.61 19.67 3.37
N GLU A 86 3.23 20.77 3.70
CA GLU A 86 4.65 21.01 3.53
C GLU A 86 5.49 20.07 4.42
N SER A 87 5.11 19.90 5.67
CA SER A 87 5.75 18.96 6.58
C SER A 87 5.72 17.52 6.05
N ILE A 88 4.56 17.08 5.55
CA ILE A 88 4.41 15.78 4.90
C ILE A 88 5.31 15.68 3.66
N HIS A 89 5.29 16.70 2.81
CA HIS A 89 6.09 16.72 1.58
C HIS A 89 7.59 16.63 1.87
N ASN A 90 8.07 17.38 2.85
CA ASN A 90 9.45 17.36 3.26
C ASN A 90 9.85 16.00 3.85
N PHE A 91 9.00 15.39 4.66
CA PHE A 91 9.22 14.04 5.17
C PHE A 91 9.31 13.01 4.05
N ILE A 92 8.40 13.06 3.08
CA ILE A 92 8.41 12.11 1.94
C ILE A 92 9.74 12.18 1.17
N LYS A 93 10.36 13.36 1.07
CA LYS A 93 11.69 13.51 0.42
C LYS A 93 12.81 12.80 1.18
N THR A 94 12.67 12.60 2.48
CA THR A 94 13.66 11.86 3.29
C THR A 94 13.45 10.34 3.23
N CYS A 95 12.29 9.88 2.77
CA CYS A 95 11.97 8.47 2.71
C CYS A 95 12.80 7.75 1.64
N LYS A 96 13.37 6.63 2.02
CA LYS A 96 13.98 5.68 1.07
C LYS A 96 12.91 4.73 0.59
N PHE A 97 12.78 4.61 -0.72
CA PHE A 97 11.84 3.68 -1.35
C PHE A 97 12.62 2.55 -2.00
N GLU A 98 12.20 1.31 -1.73
CA GLU A 98 12.78 0.15 -2.40
C GLU A 98 12.33 0.14 -3.88
N GLU A 99 13.25 -0.16 -4.77
CA GLU A 99 12.91 -0.47 -6.16
C GLU A 99 12.09 -1.76 -6.20
N LYS A 100 10.96 -1.68 -6.85
CA LYS A 100 10.05 -2.83 -6.98
C LYS A 100 10.03 -3.28 -8.42
N THR A 101 10.03 -4.59 -8.61
CA THR A 101 9.79 -5.19 -9.93
C THR A 101 8.56 -4.56 -10.58
N PRO A 102 8.63 -4.17 -11.88
CA PRO A 102 7.52 -3.56 -12.60
C PRO A 102 6.25 -4.42 -12.51
N ARG A 103 5.23 -3.92 -11.83
CA ARG A 103 4.00 -4.67 -11.57
C ARG A 103 2.81 -3.79 -11.29
N LEU A 104 1.62 -4.34 -11.53
CA LEU A 104 0.34 -3.77 -11.10
C LEU A 104 -0.46 -4.81 -10.32
N TRP A 105 -0.83 -4.47 -9.09
CA TRP A 105 -1.79 -5.25 -8.30
C TRP A 105 -3.21 -4.79 -8.62
N VAL A 106 -4.02 -5.71 -9.16
CA VAL A 106 -5.42 -5.46 -9.51
C VAL A 106 -6.27 -5.44 -8.24
N ASP A 107 -7.00 -4.36 -8.01
CA ASP A 107 -7.93 -4.24 -6.89
C ASP A 107 -9.39 -4.28 -7.33
N ARG A 108 -9.69 -3.91 -8.56
CA ARG A 108 -11.02 -4.00 -9.15
C ARG A 108 -10.94 -4.38 -10.62
N SER A 109 -11.99 -5.06 -11.06
CA SER A 109 -12.17 -5.50 -12.44
C SER A 109 -13.65 -5.35 -12.78
N PHE A 110 -13.96 -4.63 -13.85
CA PHE A 110 -15.33 -4.35 -14.24
C PHE A 110 -15.42 -4.08 -15.75
N THR A 111 -16.66 -4.03 -16.27
CA THR A 111 -16.92 -3.70 -17.66
C THR A 111 -17.62 -2.36 -17.73
N ILE A 112 -17.19 -1.51 -18.64
CA ILE A 112 -17.81 -0.21 -18.93
C ILE A 112 -18.37 -0.27 -20.35
N ASP A 113 -19.64 0.13 -20.53
CA ASP A 113 -20.28 0.19 -21.84
C ASP A 113 -19.51 1.12 -22.78
N GLY A 114 -19.25 0.67 -23.99
CA GLY A 114 -18.45 1.37 -24.98
C GLY A 114 -16.94 1.32 -24.82
N THR A 115 -16.43 1.20 -23.60
CA THR A 115 -14.98 1.09 -23.32
C THR A 115 -14.51 -0.36 -23.29
N GLY A 116 -15.34 -1.25 -22.77
CA GLY A 116 -15.02 -2.66 -22.60
C GLY A 116 -14.54 -2.98 -21.19
N LYS A 117 -13.65 -3.95 -21.07
CA LYS A 117 -13.14 -4.44 -19.80
C LYS A 117 -12.04 -3.54 -19.26
N VAL A 118 -12.16 -3.16 -17.99
CA VAL A 118 -11.26 -2.25 -17.29
C VAL A 118 -10.79 -2.91 -15.99
N VAL A 119 -9.51 -2.77 -15.70
CA VAL A 119 -8.93 -3.11 -14.40
C VAL A 119 -8.39 -1.86 -13.74
N THR A 120 -8.54 -1.74 -12.42
CA THR A 120 -7.89 -0.69 -11.63
C THR A 120 -6.92 -1.33 -10.65
N GLY A 121 -5.86 -0.61 -10.34
CA GLY A 121 -4.86 -1.14 -9.42
C GLY A 121 -3.81 -0.12 -9.02
N THR A 122 -2.86 -0.61 -8.22
CA THR A 122 -1.67 0.13 -7.82
C THR A 122 -0.48 -0.41 -8.59
N ALA A 123 0.12 0.45 -9.40
CA ALA A 123 1.28 0.13 -10.22
C ALA A 123 2.59 0.57 -9.55
N SER A 124 3.68 -0.15 -9.79
CA SER A 124 5.03 0.36 -9.55
C SER A 124 5.36 1.48 -10.55
N LYS A 125 6.34 2.32 -10.21
CA LYS A 125 6.74 3.47 -11.04
C LYS A 125 7.21 3.05 -12.44
N ASP A 126 7.87 1.92 -12.54
CA ASP A 126 8.59 1.48 -13.74
C ASP A 126 7.77 0.49 -14.59
N LEU A 127 6.46 0.37 -14.34
CA LEU A 127 5.61 -0.47 -15.17
C LEU A 127 5.43 0.17 -16.54
N ASP A 128 5.84 -0.56 -17.58
CA ASP A 128 5.70 -0.12 -18.98
C ASP A 128 4.29 -0.43 -19.50
N TYR A 129 3.58 0.60 -19.91
CA TYR A 129 2.23 0.51 -20.44
C TYR A 129 2.17 0.47 -21.98
N GLU A 130 3.28 0.62 -22.65
CA GLU A 130 3.34 0.57 -24.13
C GLU A 130 3.43 -0.85 -24.64
N ASN A 131 4.02 -1.72 -23.82
CA ASN A 131 4.21 -3.12 -24.14
C ASN A 131 3.06 -4.00 -23.62
N ILE A 132 3.23 -5.29 -23.82
CA ILE A 132 2.31 -6.31 -23.34
C ILE A 132 2.48 -6.48 -21.84
N LEU A 133 1.37 -6.64 -21.13
CA LEU A 133 1.37 -7.12 -19.75
C LEU A 133 1.02 -8.61 -19.74
N TYR A 134 1.60 -9.32 -18.79
CA TYR A 134 1.31 -10.71 -18.50
C TYR A 134 0.51 -10.83 -17.20
N ASN A 135 -0.53 -11.67 -17.21
CA ASN A 135 -1.26 -12.02 -15.99
C ASN A 135 -0.62 -13.21 -15.25
N LEU A 136 -1.21 -13.64 -14.14
CA LEU A 136 -0.76 -14.80 -13.36
C LEU A 136 -0.74 -16.14 -14.14
N HIS A 137 -1.37 -16.20 -15.30
CA HIS A 137 -1.33 -17.38 -16.17
C HIS A 137 -0.34 -17.22 -17.33
N ASN A 138 0.51 -16.18 -17.28
CA ASN A 138 1.43 -15.80 -18.36
C ASN A 138 0.73 -15.54 -19.71
N GLU A 139 -0.53 -15.15 -19.67
CA GLU A 139 -1.29 -14.74 -20.83
C GLU A 139 -1.04 -13.27 -21.14
N GLU A 140 -0.88 -12.97 -22.41
CA GLU A 140 -0.64 -11.62 -22.91
C GLU A 140 -1.89 -10.76 -22.88
N LEU A 141 -1.78 -9.59 -22.28
CA LEU A 141 -2.80 -8.58 -22.18
C LEU A 141 -2.36 -7.31 -22.88
N GLN A 142 -3.09 -6.90 -23.90
CA GLN A 142 -2.81 -5.66 -24.63
C GLN A 142 -3.60 -4.50 -24.02
N ILE A 143 -2.89 -3.43 -23.72
CA ILE A 143 -3.49 -2.21 -23.18
C ILE A 143 -4.07 -1.39 -24.34
N LYS A 144 -5.34 -0.98 -24.19
CA LYS A 144 -6.02 -0.06 -25.10
C LYS A 144 -5.79 1.38 -24.67
N GLU A 145 -5.96 1.64 -23.36
CA GLU A 145 -5.89 2.98 -22.80
C GLU A 145 -5.48 2.93 -21.33
N VAL A 146 -4.74 3.96 -20.90
CA VAL A 146 -4.32 4.17 -19.51
C VAL A 146 -4.97 5.44 -18.99
N GLN A 147 -5.57 5.38 -17.82
CA GLN A 147 -6.13 6.53 -17.12
C GLN A 147 -5.58 6.62 -15.70
N SER A 148 -5.28 7.84 -15.27
CA SER A 148 -4.92 8.16 -13.90
C SER A 148 -5.68 9.41 -13.46
N ARG A 149 -6.18 9.44 -12.22
CA ARG A 149 -6.98 10.56 -11.67
C ARG A 149 -8.18 10.93 -12.53
N ASN A 150 -8.83 9.96 -13.17
CA ASN A 150 -9.96 10.15 -14.12
C ASN A 150 -9.62 10.97 -15.36
N GLN A 151 -8.36 11.06 -15.73
CA GLN A 151 -7.89 11.71 -16.94
C GLN A 151 -7.14 10.70 -17.81
N LYS A 152 -7.31 10.84 -19.13
CA LYS A 152 -6.45 10.14 -20.08
C LYS A 152 -5.06 10.75 -19.96
N ASN A 153 -4.09 9.92 -19.66
CA ASN A 153 -2.70 10.36 -19.56
C ASN A 153 -1.90 9.75 -20.70
N ASP A 154 -0.88 10.46 -21.12
CA ASP A 154 0.20 9.82 -21.85
C ASP A 154 0.75 8.68 -20.99
N LYS A 155 1.02 7.54 -21.62
CA LYS A 155 1.41 6.31 -20.92
C LYS A 155 2.63 6.47 -20.00
N ASN A 156 3.39 7.55 -20.19
CA ASN A 156 4.61 7.87 -19.44
C ASN A 156 4.37 8.79 -18.21
N ASP A 157 3.20 9.42 -18.06
CA ASP A 157 2.88 10.30 -16.92
C ASP A 157 1.77 9.69 -16.06
N VAL A 158 2.02 8.52 -15.51
CA VAL A 158 1.02 7.77 -14.74
C VAL A 158 1.37 7.76 -13.26
N THR A 159 0.41 8.13 -12.45
CA THR A 159 0.54 7.97 -10.99
C THR A 159 0.44 6.48 -10.62
N LYS A 160 0.87 6.13 -9.40
CA LYS A 160 0.80 4.75 -8.90
C LYS A 160 -0.61 4.12 -8.98
N ARG A 161 -1.66 4.95 -8.95
CA ARG A 161 -3.06 4.48 -9.07
C ARG A 161 -3.53 4.64 -10.50
N VAL A 162 -3.80 3.54 -11.17
CA VAL A 162 -4.17 3.52 -12.59
C VAL A 162 -5.42 2.70 -12.88
N ALA A 163 -6.10 3.06 -13.97
CA ALA A 163 -7.12 2.26 -14.62
C ALA A 163 -6.62 1.90 -16.03
N LEU A 164 -6.63 0.62 -16.36
CA LEU A 164 -6.23 0.09 -17.65
C LEU A 164 -7.45 -0.45 -18.38
N SER A 165 -7.77 0.11 -19.53
CA SER A 165 -8.67 -0.51 -20.48
C SER A 165 -7.88 -1.51 -21.31
N LEU A 166 -8.37 -2.76 -21.36
CA LEU A 166 -7.70 -3.84 -22.07
C LEU A 166 -8.41 -4.10 -23.40
N LYS A 167 -7.65 -4.45 -24.41
CA LYS A 167 -8.21 -4.92 -25.66
C LYS A 167 -8.98 -6.21 -25.42
N LYS A 168 -9.98 -6.47 -26.28
CA LYS A 168 -10.79 -7.69 -26.17
C LYS A 168 -9.88 -8.92 -26.23
N THR A 169 -9.95 -9.73 -25.19
CA THR A 169 -9.23 -11.00 -25.09
C THR A 169 -10.24 -12.13 -24.86
N ASN A 170 -10.02 -13.27 -25.46
CA ASN A 170 -10.79 -14.49 -25.20
C ASN A 170 -10.23 -15.29 -24.01
N LYS A 171 -9.19 -14.74 -23.38
CA LYS A 171 -8.46 -15.35 -22.28
C LYS A 171 -9.03 -14.91 -20.93
N ASN A 172 -8.48 -15.47 -19.86
CA ASN A 172 -8.85 -15.12 -18.50
C ASN A 172 -8.64 -13.63 -18.24
N PHE A 173 -9.73 -12.94 -17.93
CA PHE A 173 -9.67 -11.53 -17.61
C PHE A 173 -9.19 -11.32 -16.16
N PRO A 174 -8.24 -10.40 -15.91
CA PRO A 174 -7.70 -10.19 -14.58
C PRO A 174 -8.79 -9.83 -13.57
N ARG A 175 -8.69 -10.42 -12.38
CA ARG A 175 -9.61 -10.22 -11.25
C ARG A 175 -8.89 -9.53 -10.10
N ARG A 176 -9.65 -9.13 -9.11
CA ARG A 176 -9.09 -8.61 -7.87
C ARG A 176 -8.12 -9.64 -7.27
N GLY A 177 -6.92 -9.17 -6.94
CA GLY A 177 -5.84 -9.99 -6.42
C GLY A 177 -4.83 -10.46 -7.46
N ASP A 178 -5.15 -10.31 -8.75
CA ASP A 178 -4.21 -10.66 -9.81
C ASP A 178 -3.06 -9.66 -9.89
N LEU A 179 -1.93 -10.17 -10.34
CA LEU A 179 -0.73 -9.42 -10.63
C LEU A 179 -0.54 -9.30 -12.14
N LEU A 180 -0.26 -8.09 -12.61
CA LEU A 180 0.15 -7.84 -13.98
C LEU A 180 1.60 -7.35 -14.01
N THR A 181 2.39 -7.87 -14.93
CA THR A 181 3.84 -7.58 -15.05
C THR A 181 4.24 -7.40 -16.51
N ASN A 182 5.39 -6.77 -16.76
CA ASN A 182 5.94 -6.68 -18.11
C ASN A 182 6.66 -7.96 -18.54
N GLU A 183 7.00 -8.83 -17.61
CA GLU A 183 7.68 -10.10 -17.86
C GLU A 183 6.82 -11.27 -17.42
N LYS A 184 7.06 -12.43 -18.03
CA LYS A 184 6.41 -13.67 -17.62
C LYS A 184 6.85 -14.07 -16.21
N ILE A 185 5.89 -14.55 -15.43
CA ILE A 185 6.12 -14.94 -14.04
C ILE A 185 6.60 -16.39 -14.02
N ASN A 186 7.70 -16.62 -13.31
CA ASN A 186 8.17 -17.95 -13.00
C ASN A 186 7.52 -18.41 -11.69
N PHE A 187 6.75 -19.49 -11.74
CA PHE A 187 6.10 -20.07 -10.57
C PHE A 187 6.99 -21.12 -9.90
N SER A 188 6.92 -21.19 -8.58
CA SER A 188 7.53 -22.25 -7.79
C SER A 188 6.48 -22.89 -6.92
N ASN A 189 6.54 -24.21 -6.80
CA ASN A 189 5.71 -24.99 -5.88
C ASN A 189 6.28 -25.01 -4.45
N ASN A 190 7.47 -24.45 -4.26
CA ASN A 190 8.14 -24.39 -2.98
C ASN A 190 8.19 -22.94 -2.51
N LEU A 191 7.73 -22.70 -1.29
CA LEU A 191 7.75 -21.41 -0.63
C LEU A 191 8.60 -21.51 0.65
N PHE A 192 9.62 -20.68 0.75
CA PHE A 192 10.38 -20.48 1.98
C PHE A 192 9.84 -19.25 2.69
N ILE A 193 9.40 -19.42 3.94
CA ILE A 193 8.85 -18.35 4.78
C ILE A 193 9.76 -18.18 5.98
N GLU A 194 10.24 -16.98 6.18
CA GLU A 194 10.90 -16.56 7.41
C GLU A 194 9.86 -15.91 8.33
N LEU A 195 9.75 -16.43 9.55
CA LEU A 195 8.86 -15.88 10.56
C LEU A 195 9.66 -14.94 11.47
N ASN A 196 9.36 -13.65 11.41
CA ASN A 196 10.05 -12.61 12.19
C ASN A 196 9.67 -12.62 13.67
N ASN A 197 8.67 -13.38 14.06
CA ASN A 197 8.24 -13.46 15.46
C ASN A 197 8.90 -14.66 16.16
N ARG A 198 9.73 -14.38 17.14
CA ARG A 198 10.44 -15.41 17.94
C ARG A 198 9.51 -16.23 18.84
N ASP A 199 8.32 -15.71 19.12
CA ASP A 199 7.34 -16.31 20.04
C ASP A 199 6.22 -17.07 19.31
N VAL A 200 6.41 -17.41 18.03
CA VAL A 200 5.42 -18.22 17.32
C VAL A 200 5.37 -19.62 17.92
N ASP A 201 4.26 -19.94 18.56
CA ASP A 201 4.00 -21.30 19.01
C ASP A 201 3.99 -22.23 17.81
N ARG A 202 4.87 -23.24 17.83
CA ARG A 202 4.98 -24.24 16.77
C ARG A 202 3.69 -25.03 16.54
N SER A 203 2.77 -25.03 17.48
CA SER A 203 1.42 -25.62 17.32
C SER A 203 0.61 -24.92 16.23
N ILE A 204 0.80 -23.60 16.02
CA ILE A 204 0.15 -22.82 14.96
C ILE A 204 0.55 -23.31 13.57
N LEU A 205 1.74 -23.89 13.42
CA LEU A 205 2.26 -24.39 12.16
C LEU A 205 1.67 -25.75 11.74
N ARG A 206 0.85 -26.39 12.59
CA ARG A 206 0.22 -27.67 12.33
C ARG A 206 -1.18 -27.59 11.71
N GLY A 207 -1.65 -26.38 11.42
CA GLY A 207 -2.98 -26.15 10.86
C GLY A 207 -2.93 -25.55 9.45
N THR A 208 -4.06 -25.01 9.04
CA THR A 208 -4.17 -24.21 7.81
C THR A 208 -3.69 -22.80 8.10
N LEU A 209 -2.67 -22.35 7.38
CA LEU A 209 -2.18 -20.98 7.43
C LEU A 209 -2.80 -20.16 6.30
N ARG A 210 -3.26 -18.96 6.60
CA ARG A 210 -3.72 -18.00 5.60
C ARG A 210 -2.64 -16.95 5.36
N LEU A 211 -2.12 -16.92 4.14
CA LEU A 211 -1.11 -15.96 3.73
C LEU A 211 -1.77 -14.76 3.04
N PHE A 212 -1.30 -13.56 3.34
CA PHE A 212 -1.74 -12.32 2.69
C PHE A 212 -0.56 -11.69 1.97
N PHE A 213 -0.70 -11.48 0.67
CA PHE A 213 0.30 -10.81 -0.16
C PHE A 213 -0.35 -9.97 -1.24
N GLY A 214 0.17 -8.76 -1.44
CA GLY A 214 -0.43 -7.79 -2.35
C GLY A 214 -1.86 -7.45 -1.96
N THR A 215 -2.80 -7.72 -2.85
CA THR A 215 -4.24 -7.49 -2.66
C THR A 215 -5.02 -8.80 -2.47
N ASN A 216 -4.33 -9.92 -2.46
CA ASN A 216 -4.90 -11.26 -2.38
C ASN A 216 -4.57 -11.97 -1.05
N ASN A 217 -5.22 -13.10 -0.81
CA ASN A 217 -4.94 -14.05 0.27
C ASN A 217 -4.94 -15.46 -0.30
N ALA A 218 -4.11 -16.31 0.27
CA ALA A 218 -4.00 -17.72 -0.06
C ALA A 218 -4.14 -18.61 1.21
#